data_e92555e6d7e8c6f3324977490c64e594
#
_entry.id   e92555e6d7e8c6f3324977490c64e594
#
_cell.length_a   1.000
_cell.length_b   1.000
_cell.length_c   1.000
_cell.angle_alpha   90.00
_cell.angle_beta   90.00
_cell.angle_gamma   90.00
#
_symmetry.space_group_name_H-M   'P 1'
#
loop_
_entity.id
_entity.type
_entity.pdbx_description
1 polymer ?
#
loop_
_entity_poly.entity_id
_entity_poly.type
_entity_poly.pdbx_seq_one_letter_code
_entity_poly.pdbx_strand_id
1 'polypeptide(L)'
;MSWVAHDVEPYVIQKHLGKRIAFVPLLLGSYAPDLATKWFVYGVGFLGLSLKADNPAQFHRGWPGVGFTHSLLFGVLVALLIYAIWRSRIWAVSFLIGQWAHSLTDALDTVGTMLFFPLTTQLFSAGAWAYAGQAGRYTDAGAYFSGLGFVWDGVWLVWGVLSWRVLTRAYFRETILPADPFWRKAARFLPETALLAIYRISFFYGACRWVAWLIWAHVVRSFAFDFSWGGPKWVPAVRSKDLNAAKCPCPSCCSASPKLALSLAVAVAGKVSRRR
;
A
#
# COMPACT_ATOMS: atom_id res chain seq x y z
N MET A 1 5.48 1.86 -1.98
CA MET A 1 4.23 1.63 -1.22
C MET A 1 3.59 2.97 -0.95
N SER A 2 2.41 3.20 -1.51
CA SER A 2 1.52 4.29 -1.11
C SER A 2 0.75 3.87 0.14
N TRP A 3 0.37 4.84 0.98
CA TRP A 3 -0.43 4.57 2.17
C TRP A 3 -1.92 4.78 1.93
N VAL A 4 -2.28 5.54 0.92
CA VAL A 4 -3.67 5.96 0.67
C VAL A 4 -4.09 5.84 -0.80
N ALA A 5 -3.16 6.06 -1.76
CA ALA A 5 -3.52 6.03 -3.17
C ALA A 5 -4.24 4.73 -3.55
N HIS A 6 -3.76 3.56 -3.08
CA HIS A 6 -4.40 2.27 -3.38
C HIS A 6 -5.84 2.14 -2.86
N ASP A 7 -6.25 2.95 -1.87
CA ASP A 7 -7.62 2.97 -1.35
C ASP A 7 -8.53 3.84 -2.22
N VAL A 8 -8.00 4.89 -2.83
CA VAL A 8 -8.75 5.94 -3.55
C VAL A 8 -8.70 5.79 -5.07
N GLU A 9 -7.56 5.38 -5.59
CA GLU A 9 -7.27 5.17 -7.01
C GLU A 9 -8.35 4.33 -7.75
N PRO A 10 -8.88 3.21 -7.18
CA PRO A 10 -9.93 2.44 -7.84
C PRO A 10 -11.19 3.24 -8.13
N TYR A 11 -11.55 4.21 -7.28
CA TYR A 11 -12.72 5.06 -7.49
C TYR A 11 -12.51 6.07 -8.61
N VAL A 12 -11.31 6.65 -8.68
CA VAL A 12 -10.94 7.56 -9.76
C VAL A 12 -10.93 6.83 -11.10
N ILE A 13 -10.28 5.67 -11.17
CA ILE A 13 -10.25 4.82 -12.36
C ILE A 13 -11.67 4.42 -12.75
N GLN A 14 -12.49 3.98 -11.80
CA GLN A 14 -13.89 3.61 -12.02
C GLN A 14 -14.68 4.75 -12.62
N LYS A 15 -14.49 5.99 -12.16
CA LYS A 15 -15.20 7.15 -12.71
C LYS A 15 -14.89 7.36 -14.20
N HIS A 16 -13.63 7.22 -14.59
CA HIS A 16 -13.21 7.47 -15.96
C HIS A 16 -13.57 6.34 -16.92
N LEU A 17 -13.60 5.10 -16.44
CA LEU A 17 -13.90 3.92 -17.26
C LEU A 17 -15.37 3.48 -17.17
N GLY A 18 -16.10 3.89 -16.14
CA GLY A 18 -17.54 3.65 -15.98
C GLY A 18 -17.91 2.16 -16.03
N LYS A 19 -18.90 1.81 -16.85
CA LYS A 19 -19.42 0.43 -17.01
C LYS A 19 -18.44 -0.52 -17.72
N ARG A 20 -17.32 -0.03 -18.23
CA ARG A 20 -16.31 -0.85 -18.94
C ARG A 20 -15.49 -1.71 -17.99
N ILE A 21 -15.53 -1.41 -16.70
CA ILE A 21 -14.83 -2.14 -15.65
C ILE A 21 -15.75 -2.49 -14.49
N ALA A 22 -15.36 -3.51 -13.71
CA ALA A 22 -16.03 -3.93 -12.48
C ALA A 22 -15.18 -3.45 -11.28
N PHE A 23 -15.85 -2.92 -10.26
CA PHE A 23 -15.17 -2.28 -9.13
C PHE A 23 -14.45 -3.28 -8.21
N VAL A 24 -15.08 -4.42 -7.90
CA VAL A 24 -14.50 -5.41 -6.96
C VAL A 24 -13.19 -5.98 -7.48
N PRO A 25 -13.08 -6.51 -8.70
CA PRO A 25 -11.80 -7.00 -9.19
C PRO A 25 -10.77 -5.88 -9.41
N LEU A 26 -11.19 -4.65 -9.71
CA LEU A 26 -10.30 -3.48 -9.74
C LEU A 26 -9.66 -3.23 -8.36
N LEU A 27 -10.49 -3.19 -7.32
CA LEU A 27 -10.04 -3.00 -5.94
C LEU A 27 -9.16 -4.17 -5.46
N LEU A 28 -9.55 -5.41 -5.78
CA LEU A 28 -8.74 -6.60 -5.46
C LEU A 28 -7.39 -6.56 -6.18
N GLY A 29 -7.34 -6.13 -7.44
CA GLY A 29 -6.09 -5.93 -8.16
C GLY A 29 -5.20 -4.88 -7.49
N SER A 30 -5.79 -3.76 -7.06
CA SER A 30 -5.08 -2.69 -6.35
C SER A 30 -4.51 -3.13 -5.00
N TYR A 31 -5.06 -4.16 -4.36
CA TYR A 31 -4.52 -4.70 -3.11
C TYR A 31 -3.70 -5.99 -3.26
N ALA A 32 -3.86 -6.73 -4.36
CA ALA A 32 -3.35 -8.09 -4.51
C ALA A 32 -1.85 -8.24 -4.22
N PRO A 33 -0.94 -7.37 -4.71
CA PRO A 33 0.48 -7.51 -4.43
C PRO A 33 0.82 -7.43 -2.95
N ASP A 34 0.07 -6.64 -2.20
CA ASP A 34 0.26 -6.39 -0.78
C ASP A 34 -0.53 -7.34 0.13
N LEU A 35 -1.66 -7.85 -0.32
CA LEU A 35 -2.62 -8.56 0.52
C LEU A 35 -2.03 -9.79 1.20
N ALA A 36 -1.22 -10.56 0.48
CA ALA A 36 -0.60 -11.77 1.00
C ALA A 36 0.76 -11.51 1.70
N THR A 37 1.35 -10.35 1.56
CA THR A 37 2.75 -10.09 1.91
C THR A 37 2.92 -9.17 3.10
N LYS A 38 2.06 -8.19 3.27
CA LYS A 38 2.17 -7.17 4.35
C LYS A 38 2.07 -7.73 5.76
N TRP A 39 1.34 -8.81 5.95
CA TRP A 39 1.28 -9.50 7.24
C TRP A 39 2.67 -9.90 7.73
N PHE A 40 3.51 -10.42 6.83
CA PHE A 40 4.87 -10.83 7.14
C PHE A 40 5.85 -9.65 7.24
N VAL A 41 5.56 -8.53 6.57
CA VAL A 41 6.38 -7.31 6.66
C VAL A 41 6.31 -6.69 8.04
N TYR A 42 5.11 -6.51 8.57
CA TYR A 42 4.90 -5.88 9.89
C TYR A 42 4.86 -6.89 11.05
N GLY A 43 4.76 -8.17 10.73
CA GLY A 43 4.60 -9.25 11.68
C GLY A 43 3.14 -9.46 12.11
N VAL A 44 2.78 -10.71 12.29
CA VAL A 44 1.49 -11.13 12.86
C VAL A 44 1.77 -12.01 14.06
N GLY A 45 1.28 -11.59 15.22
CA GLY A 45 1.30 -12.40 16.44
C GLY A 45 -0.04 -13.10 16.63
N PHE A 46 -0.03 -14.42 16.74
CA PHE A 46 -1.21 -15.21 17.07
C PHE A 46 -0.82 -16.38 17.96
N LEU A 47 -1.48 -16.54 19.10
CA LEU A 47 -1.25 -17.62 20.08
C LEU A 47 0.24 -17.83 20.45
N GLY A 48 0.99 -16.74 20.63
CA GLY A 48 2.42 -16.80 20.97
C GLY A 48 3.37 -17.06 19.79
N LEU A 49 2.84 -17.30 18.59
CA LEU A 49 3.60 -17.38 17.35
C LEU A 49 3.71 -15.99 16.72
N SER A 50 4.94 -15.58 16.37
CA SER A 50 5.17 -14.34 15.62
C SER A 50 5.68 -14.72 14.23
N LEU A 51 4.90 -14.36 13.21
CA LEU A 51 5.27 -14.51 11.81
C LEU A 51 5.76 -13.15 11.29
N LYS A 52 7.07 -13.00 11.17
CA LYS A 52 7.70 -11.81 10.59
C LYS A 52 8.84 -12.24 9.69
N ALA A 53 9.00 -11.62 8.54
CA ALA A 53 10.15 -11.85 7.69
C ALA A 53 11.40 -11.21 8.31
N ASP A 54 12.54 -11.90 8.30
CA ASP A 54 13.83 -11.39 8.80
C ASP A 54 14.26 -10.13 8.06
N ASN A 55 14.00 -10.09 6.76
CA ASN A 55 14.22 -8.93 5.91
C ASN A 55 12.91 -8.56 5.19
N PRO A 56 12.08 -7.69 5.78
CA PRO A 56 10.76 -7.36 5.23
C PRO A 56 10.80 -6.78 3.81
N ALA A 57 11.76 -5.91 3.51
CA ALA A 57 11.88 -5.31 2.19
C ALA A 57 12.27 -6.35 1.13
N GLN A 58 13.24 -7.22 1.44
CA GLN A 58 13.65 -8.32 0.57
C GLN A 58 12.52 -9.32 0.35
N PHE A 59 11.82 -9.72 1.41
CA PHE A 59 10.69 -10.64 1.29
C PHE A 59 9.60 -10.08 0.40
N HIS A 60 9.23 -8.82 0.60
CA HIS A 60 8.08 -8.20 -0.06
C HIS A 60 8.38 -7.77 -1.50
N ARG A 61 9.59 -7.25 -1.76
CA ARG A 61 9.94 -6.63 -3.05
C ARG A 61 11.02 -7.37 -3.82
N GLY A 62 11.84 -8.17 -3.15
CA GLY A 62 13.03 -8.79 -3.72
C GLY A 62 12.84 -10.20 -4.25
N TRP A 63 13.98 -10.78 -4.69
CA TRP A 63 14.13 -12.16 -5.12
C TRP A 63 15.40 -12.78 -4.50
N PRO A 64 15.34 -13.97 -3.89
CA PRO A 64 14.14 -14.78 -3.64
C PRO A 64 13.24 -14.10 -2.60
N GLY A 65 11.97 -14.04 -2.92
CA GLY A 65 10.91 -13.43 -2.13
C GLY A 65 9.65 -13.38 -2.98
N VAL A 66 8.67 -12.60 -2.59
CA VAL A 66 7.38 -12.49 -3.29
C VAL A 66 7.26 -11.23 -4.15
N GLY A 67 8.36 -10.52 -4.40
CA GLY A 67 8.38 -9.30 -5.20
C GLY A 67 7.84 -9.46 -6.63
N PHE A 68 7.85 -10.67 -7.18
CA PHE A 68 7.23 -10.99 -8.47
C PHE A 68 5.73 -10.66 -8.52
N THR A 69 5.04 -10.58 -7.39
CA THR A 69 3.63 -10.18 -7.32
C THR A 69 3.38 -8.74 -7.78
N HIS A 70 4.45 -7.92 -7.80
CA HIS A 70 4.43 -6.55 -8.31
C HIS A 70 4.86 -6.46 -9.78
N SER A 71 5.07 -7.59 -10.47
CA SER A 71 5.42 -7.57 -11.89
C SER A 71 4.18 -7.38 -12.77
N LEU A 72 4.38 -6.77 -13.93
CA LEU A 72 3.32 -6.62 -14.92
C LEU A 72 2.83 -7.98 -15.43
N LEU A 73 3.74 -8.96 -15.55
CA LEU A 73 3.40 -10.32 -15.96
C LEU A 73 2.52 -11.02 -14.95
N PHE A 74 2.75 -10.84 -13.65
CA PHE A 74 1.89 -11.40 -12.60
C PHE A 74 0.44 -10.95 -12.79
N GLY A 75 0.23 -9.65 -13.02
CA GLY A 75 -1.11 -9.11 -13.31
C GLY A 75 -1.77 -9.77 -14.51
N VAL A 76 -1.00 -9.97 -15.60
CA VAL A 76 -1.50 -10.65 -16.81
C VAL A 76 -1.88 -12.10 -16.50
N LEU A 77 -1.02 -12.85 -15.82
CA LEU A 77 -1.28 -14.26 -15.49
C LEU A 77 -2.51 -14.44 -14.60
N VAL A 78 -2.67 -13.58 -13.58
CA VAL A 78 -3.85 -13.63 -12.72
C VAL A 78 -5.11 -13.19 -13.49
N ALA A 79 -5.02 -12.19 -14.36
CA ALA A 79 -6.15 -11.78 -15.21
C ALA A 79 -6.57 -12.91 -16.18
N LEU A 80 -5.61 -13.63 -16.78
CA LEU A 80 -5.90 -14.81 -17.59
C LEU A 80 -6.55 -15.92 -16.78
N LEU A 81 -6.10 -16.16 -15.56
CA LEU A 81 -6.71 -17.14 -14.64
C LEU A 81 -8.15 -16.73 -14.29
N ILE A 82 -8.38 -15.46 -13.96
CA ILE A 82 -9.72 -14.91 -13.74
C ILE A 82 -10.60 -15.14 -14.98
N TYR A 83 -10.08 -14.86 -16.17
CA TYR A 83 -10.83 -15.09 -17.39
C TYR A 83 -11.13 -16.58 -17.63
N ALA A 84 -10.16 -17.44 -17.39
CA ALA A 84 -10.34 -18.88 -17.55
C ALA A 84 -11.44 -19.45 -16.62
N ILE A 85 -11.48 -18.99 -15.38
CA ILE A 85 -12.44 -19.48 -14.35
C ILE A 85 -13.82 -18.87 -14.56
N TRP A 86 -13.91 -17.53 -14.64
CA TRP A 86 -15.20 -16.82 -14.64
C TRP A 86 -15.70 -16.44 -16.04
N ARG A 87 -14.90 -16.63 -17.08
CA ARG A 87 -15.21 -16.26 -18.48
C ARG A 87 -15.64 -14.79 -18.63
N SER A 88 -15.20 -13.93 -17.73
CA SER A 88 -15.52 -12.51 -17.71
C SER A 88 -14.33 -11.64 -18.09
N ARG A 89 -14.36 -11.06 -19.29
CA ARG A 89 -13.32 -10.10 -19.75
C ARG A 89 -13.29 -8.86 -18.87
N ILE A 90 -14.48 -8.37 -18.45
CA ILE A 90 -14.58 -7.18 -17.60
C ILE A 90 -13.85 -7.42 -16.27
N TRP A 91 -14.04 -8.56 -15.64
CA TRP A 91 -13.37 -8.90 -14.39
C TRP A 91 -11.84 -9.03 -14.55
N ALA A 92 -11.40 -9.74 -15.59
CA ALA A 92 -9.98 -9.93 -15.87
C ALA A 92 -9.27 -8.59 -16.12
N VAL A 93 -9.82 -7.76 -17.01
CA VAL A 93 -9.26 -6.44 -17.31
C VAL A 93 -9.28 -5.51 -16.11
N SER A 94 -10.35 -5.54 -15.32
CA SER A 94 -10.43 -4.70 -14.12
C SER A 94 -9.37 -5.06 -13.09
N PHE A 95 -9.15 -6.36 -12.84
CA PHE A 95 -8.08 -6.83 -11.96
C PHE A 95 -6.72 -6.39 -12.49
N LEU A 96 -6.46 -6.59 -13.78
CA LEU A 96 -5.21 -6.21 -14.42
C LEU A 96 -4.91 -4.72 -14.25
N ILE A 97 -5.90 -3.86 -14.52
CA ILE A 97 -5.74 -2.41 -14.35
C ILE A 97 -5.39 -2.06 -12.90
N GLY A 98 -6.11 -2.64 -11.92
CA GLY A 98 -5.84 -2.40 -10.51
C GLY A 98 -4.45 -2.85 -10.08
N GLN A 99 -4.01 -4.04 -10.50
CA GLN A 99 -2.70 -4.58 -10.17
C GLN A 99 -1.56 -3.77 -10.83
N TRP A 100 -1.72 -3.36 -12.08
CA TRP A 100 -0.74 -2.52 -12.75
C TRP A 100 -0.64 -1.12 -12.11
N ALA A 101 -1.78 -0.50 -11.79
CA ALA A 101 -1.80 0.78 -11.10
C ALA A 101 -1.07 0.71 -9.76
N HIS A 102 -1.35 -0.34 -8.95
CA HIS A 102 -0.61 -0.61 -7.71
C HIS A 102 0.90 -0.72 -7.96
N SER A 103 1.31 -1.59 -8.89
CA SER A 103 2.74 -1.87 -9.13
C SER A 103 3.49 -0.64 -9.64
N LEU A 104 2.85 0.18 -10.48
CA LEU A 104 3.42 1.44 -10.97
C LEU A 104 3.54 2.50 -9.86
N THR A 105 2.51 2.64 -9.02
CA THR A 105 2.56 3.52 -7.85
C THR A 105 3.68 3.10 -6.89
N ASP A 106 3.83 1.81 -6.67
CA ASP A 106 4.86 1.28 -5.79
C ASP A 106 6.28 1.38 -6.37
N ALA A 107 6.42 1.43 -7.69
CA ALA A 107 7.70 1.71 -8.34
C ALA A 107 8.20 3.14 -8.09
N LEU A 108 7.35 4.03 -7.56
CA LEU A 108 7.76 5.40 -7.24
C LEU A 108 8.58 5.50 -5.95
N ASP A 109 8.50 4.51 -5.04
CA ASP A 109 9.29 4.53 -3.80
C ASP A 109 10.79 4.23 -4.02
N THR A 110 11.61 4.42 -2.97
CA THR A 110 13.08 4.28 -3.04
C THR A 110 13.57 2.85 -3.22
N VAL A 111 12.77 1.85 -2.92
CA VAL A 111 13.07 0.42 -3.15
C VAL A 111 12.62 -0.01 -4.54
N GLY A 112 11.45 0.46 -4.98
CA GLY A 112 10.89 0.12 -6.27
C GLY A 112 10.24 -1.27 -6.32
N THR A 113 9.98 -1.73 -7.54
CA THR A 113 9.29 -3.00 -7.82
C THR A 113 9.95 -3.77 -8.95
N MET A 114 9.79 -5.11 -8.96
CA MET A 114 10.24 -5.99 -10.04
C MET A 114 9.27 -5.95 -11.24
N LEU A 115 9.07 -4.78 -11.87
CA LEU A 115 8.08 -4.61 -12.94
C LEU A 115 8.23 -5.62 -14.08
N PHE A 116 9.46 -5.96 -14.43
CA PHE A 116 9.79 -6.77 -15.62
C PHE A 116 10.19 -8.22 -15.29
N PHE A 117 9.87 -8.71 -14.09
CA PHE A 117 10.08 -10.13 -13.79
C PHE A 117 9.25 -11.02 -14.75
N PRO A 118 9.79 -12.14 -15.28
CA PRO A 118 11.06 -12.79 -14.98
C PRO A 118 12.24 -12.34 -15.85
N LEU A 119 12.08 -11.36 -16.75
CA LEU A 119 13.14 -10.92 -17.64
C LEU A 119 14.33 -10.35 -16.85
N THR A 120 14.04 -9.72 -15.73
CA THR A 120 15.04 -9.27 -14.77
C THR A 120 14.50 -9.35 -13.34
N THR A 121 15.39 -9.58 -12.38
CA THR A 121 15.08 -9.49 -10.95
C THR A 121 15.43 -8.13 -10.36
N GLN A 122 15.94 -7.19 -11.17
CA GLN A 122 16.20 -5.82 -10.70
C GLN A 122 14.88 -5.10 -10.45
N LEU A 123 14.91 -4.24 -9.42
CA LEU A 123 13.77 -3.38 -9.09
C LEU A 123 13.93 -2.04 -9.81
N PHE A 124 12.87 -1.59 -10.45
CA PHE A 124 12.77 -0.23 -10.94
C PHE A 124 12.23 0.67 -9.83
N SER A 125 12.95 1.73 -9.52
CA SER A 125 12.59 2.73 -8.51
C SER A 125 12.67 4.11 -9.13
N ALA A 126 11.62 4.92 -8.96
CA ALA A 126 11.67 6.36 -9.30
C ALA A 126 12.28 7.19 -8.16
N GLY A 127 12.47 6.63 -6.98
CA GLY A 127 13.13 7.30 -5.84
C GLY A 127 12.39 8.48 -5.25
N ALA A 128 11.06 8.54 -5.42
CA ALA A 128 10.29 9.73 -5.05
C ALA A 128 10.03 9.83 -3.54
N TRP A 129 9.91 8.69 -2.81
CA TRP A 129 9.68 8.68 -1.36
C TRP A 129 10.23 7.42 -0.69
N ALA A 130 10.42 7.48 0.64
CA ALA A 130 10.93 6.37 1.42
C ALA A 130 9.98 5.16 1.38
N TYR A 131 10.54 3.97 1.13
CA TYR A 131 9.80 2.71 1.23
C TYR A 131 9.38 2.45 2.67
N ALA A 132 8.12 2.07 2.87
CA ALA A 132 7.60 1.68 4.18
C ALA A 132 7.85 0.18 4.44
N GLY A 133 8.43 -0.14 5.58
CA GLY A 133 8.74 -1.51 6.02
C GLY A 133 10.21 -1.73 6.40
N GLN A 134 11.01 -0.66 6.47
CA GLN A 134 12.43 -0.74 6.84
C GLN A 134 12.69 -0.39 8.30
N ALA A 135 12.17 0.73 8.78
CA ALA A 135 12.48 1.29 10.08
C ALA A 135 11.35 1.09 11.13
N GLY A 136 10.30 0.40 10.73
CA GLY A 136 9.10 0.18 11.54
C GLY A 136 7.97 1.16 11.20
N ARG A 137 6.74 0.71 11.43
CA ARG A 137 5.51 1.37 10.94
C ARG A 137 5.43 2.87 11.21
N TYR A 138 5.79 3.31 12.41
CA TYR A 138 5.66 4.72 12.79
C TYR A 138 6.77 5.60 12.19
N THR A 139 8.00 5.11 12.14
CA THR A 139 9.12 5.83 11.51
C THR A 139 8.93 5.92 10.01
N ASP A 140 8.51 4.82 9.39
CA ASP A 140 8.22 4.78 7.95
C ASP A 140 7.08 5.72 7.59
N ALA A 141 6.00 5.77 8.41
CA ALA A 141 4.90 6.71 8.21
C ALA A 141 5.37 8.16 8.34
N GLY A 142 6.21 8.46 9.34
CA GLY A 142 6.79 9.79 9.51
C GLY A 142 7.54 10.25 8.28
N ALA A 143 8.48 9.44 7.79
CA ALA A 143 9.26 9.73 6.59
C ALA A 143 8.39 9.86 5.33
N TYR A 144 7.39 9.01 5.16
CA TYR A 144 6.46 9.06 4.04
C TYR A 144 5.61 10.34 4.04
N PHE A 145 4.99 10.65 5.18
CA PHE A 145 4.09 11.80 5.31
C PHE A 145 4.82 13.14 5.48
N SER A 146 6.14 13.13 5.55
CA SER A 146 6.98 14.34 5.52
C SER A 146 7.65 14.58 4.16
N GLY A 147 7.54 13.64 3.21
CA GLY A 147 8.16 13.70 1.89
C GLY A 147 7.15 13.75 0.75
N LEU A 148 7.60 13.45 -0.47
CA LEU A 148 6.74 13.43 -1.67
C LEU A 148 5.60 12.39 -1.60
N GLY A 149 5.69 11.40 -0.71
CA GLY A 149 4.66 10.38 -0.56
C GLY A 149 3.30 10.94 -0.15
N PHE A 150 3.26 11.90 0.80
CA PHE A 150 1.99 12.50 1.19
C PHE A 150 1.40 13.38 0.08
N VAL A 151 2.26 14.00 -0.74
CA VAL A 151 1.82 14.81 -1.90
C VAL A 151 1.14 13.89 -2.92
N TRP A 152 1.75 12.74 -3.20
CA TRP A 152 1.17 11.74 -4.10
C TRP A 152 -0.20 11.24 -3.63
N ASP A 153 -0.28 10.84 -2.37
CA ASP A 153 -1.56 10.42 -1.76
C ASP A 153 -2.58 11.57 -1.76
N GLY A 154 -2.13 12.80 -1.49
CA GLY A 154 -2.96 14.01 -1.55
C GLY A 154 -3.53 14.27 -2.94
N VAL A 155 -2.73 14.09 -4.00
CA VAL A 155 -3.18 14.23 -5.39
C VAL A 155 -4.31 13.23 -5.69
N TRP A 156 -4.14 11.95 -5.32
CA TRP A 156 -5.19 10.94 -5.49
C TRP A 156 -6.44 11.26 -4.67
N LEU A 157 -6.27 11.75 -3.44
CA LEU A 157 -7.39 12.13 -2.59
C LEU A 157 -8.16 13.32 -3.17
N VAL A 158 -7.47 14.37 -3.63
CA VAL A 158 -8.09 15.51 -4.30
C VAL A 158 -8.83 15.07 -5.56
N TRP A 159 -8.20 14.24 -6.38
CA TRP A 159 -8.85 13.69 -7.58
C TRP A 159 -10.06 12.81 -7.24
N GLY A 160 -9.97 12.03 -6.16
CA GLY A 160 -11.09 11.28 -5.60
C GLY A 160 -12.24 12.19 -5.17
N VAL A 161 -11.95 13.29 -4.47
CA VAL A 161 -12.96 14.30 -4.08
C VAL A 161 -13.57 14.96 -5.30
N LEU A 162 -12.79 15.35 -6.30
CA LEU A 162 -13.30 15.89 -7.58
C LEU A 162 -14.14 14.84 -8.34
N SER A 163 -13.93 13.58 -8.04
CA SER A 163 -14.69 12.44 -8.57
C SER A 163 -15.86 12.02 -7.68
N TRP A 164 -16.28 12.82 -6.70
CA TRP A 164 -17.25 12.47 -5.65
C TRP A 164 -18.54 11.82 -6.13
N ARG A 165 -18.95 12.11 -7.39
CA ARG A 165 -20.15 11.51 -8.01
C ARG A 165 -20.07 9.98 -8.00
N VAL A 166 -18.88 9.37 -8.06
CA VAL A 166 -18.69 7.92 -7.99
C VAL A 166 -19.21 7.34 -6.68
N LEU A 167 -19.23 8.11 -5.60
CA LEU A 167 -19.69 7.69 -4.28
C LEU A 167 -21.21 7.87 -4.09
N THR A 168 -21.93 8.42 -5.08
CA THR A 168 -23.36 8.65 -4.94
C THR A 168 -24.17 7.36 -5.12
N ARG A 169 -25.34 7.32 -4.52
CA ARG A 169 -26.29 6.21 -4.66
C ARG A 169 -26.72 6.01 -6.11
N ALA A 170 -26.92 7.12 -6.84
CA ALA A 170 -27.28 7.07 -8.26
C ALA A 170 -26.17 6.38 -9.08
N TYR A 171 -24.92 6.78 -8.92
CA TYR A 171 -23.81 6.16 -9.63
C TYR A 171 -23.67 4.67 -9.28
N PHE A 172 -23.80 4.32 -8.00
CA PHE A 172 -23.75 2.92 -7.56
C PHE A 172 -24.81 2.08 -8.27
N ARG A 173 -26.07 2.55 -8.31
CA ARG A 173 -27.17 1.84 -8.98
C ARG A 173 -27.02 1.73 -10.48
N GLU A 174 -26.60 2.82 -11.12
CA GLU A 174 -26.59 2.94 -12.57
C GLU A 174 -25.31 2.38 -13.21
N THR A 175 -24.22 2.36 -12.48
CA THR A 175 -22.90 2.00 -13.03
C THR A 175 -22.31 0.78 -12.34
N ILE A 176 -22.17 0.81 -11.00
CA ILE A 176 -21.46 -0.25 -10.27
C ILE A 176 -22.27 -1.54 -10.22
N LEU A 177 -23.50 -1.46 -9.76
CA LEU A 177 -24.37 -2.62 -9.57
C LEU A 177 -24.60 -3.42 -10.87
N PRO A 178 -24.86 -2.81 -12.04
CA PRO A 178 -25.02 -3.57 -13.28
C PRO A 178 -23.72 -4.10 -13.86
N ALA A 179 -22.60 -3.40 -13.70
CA ALA A 179 -21.32 -3.78 -14.30
C ALA A 179 -20.64 -4.93 -13.55
N ASP A 180 -20.86 -5.05 -12.24
CA ASP A 180 -20.15 -6.00 -11.40
C ASP A 180 -21.07 -7.09 -10.84
N PRO A 181 -20.91 -8.35 -11.29
CA PRO A 181 -21.72 -9.50 -10.84
C PRO A 181 -21.64 -9.74 -9.33
N PHE A 182 -20.54 -9.35 -8.65
CA PHE A 182 -20.42 -9.47 -7.20
C PHE A 182 -21.54 -8.68 -6.50
N TRP A 183 -21.69 -7.41 -6.84
CA TRP A 183 -22.72 -6.55 -6.22
C TRP A 183 -24.13 -7.02 -6.53
N ARG A 184 -24.39 -7.52 -7.75
CA ARG A 184 -25.67 -8.10 -8.10
C ARG A 184 -26.00 -9.33 -7.27
N LYS A 185 -25.01 -10.20 -7.01
CA LYS A 185 -25.18 -11.37 -6.13
C LYS A 185 -25.38 -10.93 -4.69
N ALA A 186 -24.59 -10.00 -4.18
CA ALA A 186 -24.68 -9.50 -2.81
C ALA A 186 -26.03 -8.78 -2.54
N ALA A 187 -26.60 -8.13 -3.55
CA ALA A 187 -27.92 -7.48 -3.45
C ALA A 187 -29.09 -8.44 -3.18
N ARG A 188 -28.87 -9.74 -3.30
CA ARG A 188 -29.87 -10.77 -2.91
C ARG A 188 -29.94 -10.98 -1.40
N PHE A 189 -28.86 -10.59 -0.67
CA PHE A 189 -28.71 -10.85 0.75
C PHE A 189 -28.63 -9.57 1.60
N LEU A 190 -28.21 -8.46 1.00
CA LEU A 190 -27.99 -7.20 1.70
C LEU A 190 -28.81 -6.06 1.11
N PRO A 191 -29.35 -5.16 1.94
CA PRO A 191 -30.02 -3.98 1.46
C PRO A 191 -29.02 -3.04 0.75
N GLU A 192 -29.51 -2.26 -0.20
CA GLU A 192 -28.69 -1.35 -1.00
C GLU A 192 -27.87 -0.36 -0.15
N THR A 193 -28.44 0.10 0.97
CA THR A 193 -27.74 1.00 1.90
C THR A 193 -26.48 0.37 2.47
N ALA A 194 -26.54 -0.92 2.85
CA ALA A 194 -25.37 -1.67 3.32
C ALA A 194 -24.34 -1.87 2.21
N LEU A 195 -24.80 -2.24 1.00
CA LEU A 195 -23.91 -2.39 -0.15
C LEU A 195 -23.19 -1.08 -0.51
N LEU A 196 -23.93 0.03 -0.49
CA LEU A 196 -23.35 1.35 -0.72
C LEU A 196 -22.34 1.75 0.37
N ALA A 197 -22.61 1.41 1.62
CA ALA A 197 -21.67 1.64 2.73
C ALA A 197 -20.38 0.81 2.53
N ILE A 198 -20.50 -0.48 2.20
CA ILE A 198 -19.37 -1.36 1.91
C ILE A 198 -18.58 -0.83 0.69
N TYR A 199 -19.27 -0.43 -0.36
CA TYR A 199 -18.64 0.15 -1.55
C TYR A 199 -17.77 1.37 -1.22
N ARG A 200 -18.21 2.23 -0.31
CA ARG A 200 -17.54 3.48 0.08
C ARG A 200 -16.41 3.30 1.09
N ILE A 201 -16.32 2.14 1.76
CA ILE A 201 -15.49 1.96 2.95
C ILE A 201 -14.00 2.23 2.67
N SER A 202 -13.49 1.75 1.54
CA SER A 202 -12.08 1.94 1.18
C SER A 202 -11.73 3.41 0.95
N PHE A 203 -12.61 4.17 0.28
CA PHE A 203 -12.42 5.60 0.07
C PHE A 203 -12.32 6.38 1.39
N PHE A 204 -13.30 6.20 2.27
CA PHE A 204 -13.32 6.91 3.55
C PHE A 204 -12.19 6.44 4.47
N TYR A 205 -11.86 5.16 4.45
CA TYR A 205 -10.70 4.63 5.18
C TYR A 205 -9.40 5.30 4.71
N GLY A 206 -9.16 5.38 3.40
CA GLY A 206 -8.01 6.07 2.84
C GLY A 206 -7.97 7.55 3.22
N ALA A 207 -9.09 8.27 3.07
CA ALA A 207 -9.18 9.69 3.40
C ALA A 207 -8.91 9.94 4.90
N CYS A 208 -9.57 9.19 5.79
CA CYS A 208 -9.35 9.31 7.23
C CYS A 208 -7.91 8.98 7.62
N ARG A 209 -7.34 7.94 7.00
CA ARG A 209 -5.97 7.50 7.25
C ARG A 209 -4.95 8.57 6.82
N TRP A 210 -5.16 9.22 5.68
CA TRP A 210 -4.30 10.31 5.23
C TRP A 210 -4.27 11.47 6.22
N VAL A 211 -5.45 11.93 6.66
CA VAL A 211 -5.56 13.00 7.65
C VAL A 211 -4.92 12.59 8.97
N ALA A 212 -5.22 11.40 9.46
CA ALA A 212 -4.70 10.92 10.75
C ALA A 212 -3.17 10.83 10.75
N TRP A 213 -2.56 10.29 9.69
CA TRP A 213 -1.10 10.19 9.61
C TRP A 213 -0.43 11.54 9.39
N LEU A 214 -1.05 12.45 8.63
CA LEU A 214 -0.54 13.82 8.45
C LEU A 214 -0.52 14.58 9.79
N ILE A 215 -1.61 14.53 10.54
CA ILE A 215 -1.68 15.12 11.88
C ILE A 215 -0.63 14.48 12.80
N TRP A 216 -0.56 13.16 12.82
CA TRP A 216 0.41 12.44 13.65
C TRP A 216 1.85 12.83 13.30
N ALA A 217 2.22 12.87 12.02
CA ALA A 217 3.57 13.18 11.60
C ALA A 217 3.98 14.61 12.00
N HIS A 218 3.12 15.60 11.75
CA HIS A 218 3.51 17.01 11.88
C HIS A 218 3.10 17.64 13.21
N VAL A 219 1.94 17.28 13.76
CA VAL A 219 1.46 17.86 15.02
C VAL A 219 1.98 17.07 16.22
N VAL A 220 1.92 15.73 16.18
CA VAL A 220 2.29 14.90 17.34
C VAL A 220 3.81 14.65 17.38
N ARG A 221 4.43 14.43 16.22
CA ARG A 221 5.84 14.01 16.13
C ARG A 221 6.78 15.09 15.58
N SER A 222 6.25 16.18 15.07
CA SER A 222 7.01 17.34 14.56
C SER A 222 8.07 16.97 13.51
N PHE A 223 7.77 16.01 12.63
CA PHE A 223 8.65 15.71 11.50
C PHE A 223 8.73 16.94 10.57
N ALA A 224 9.94 17.31 10.22
CA ALA A 224 10.17 18.35 9.20
C ALA A 224 9.85 17.82 7.80
N PHE A 225 9.35 18.70 6.93
CA PHE A 225 9.15 18.34 5.52
C PHE A 225 10.50 18.17 4.82
N ASP A 226 10.61 17.10 4.04
CA ASP A 226 11.73 16.80 3.17
C ASP A 226 11.21 16.32 1.81
N PHE A 227 11.29 17.19 0.81
CA PHE A 227 10.85 16.89 -0.55
C PHE A 227 12.02 16.48 -1.47
N SER A 228 13.11 15.98 -0.89
CA SER A 228 14.23 15.49 -1.67
C SER A 228 13.80 14.33 -2.57
N TRP A 229 14.32 14.35 -3.79
CA TRP A 229 14.06 13.31 -4.78
C TRP A 229 15.33 12.57 -5.15
N GLY A 230 15.32 11.24 -4.95
CA GLY A 230 16.49 10.39 -5.19
C GLY A 230 16.74 10.06 -6.67
N GLY A 231 15.82 10.43 -7.55
CA GLY A 231 15.89 10.13 -8.99
C GLY A 231 15.63 8.67 -9.35
N PRO A 232 15.33 8.39 -10.64
CA PRO A 232 15.10 7.04 -11.14
C PRO A 232 16.37 6.21 -11.10
N LYS A 233 16.25 4.94 -10.69
CA LYS A 233 17.37 3.99 -10.62
C LYS A 233 16.90 2.54 -10.74
N TRP A 234 17.81 1.70 -11.21
CA TRP A 234 17.70 0.26 -11.09
C TRP A 234 18.37 -0.19 -9.79
N VAL A 235 17.59 -0.85 -8.96
CA VAL A 235 18.09 -1.38 -7.68
C VAL A 235 18.33 -2.87 -7.86
N PRO A 236 19.54 -3.38 -7.60
CA PRO A 236 19.79 -4.82 -7.64
C PRO A 236 18.83 -5.52 -6.69
N ALA A 237 18.33 -6.70 -7.08
CA ALA A 237 17.60 -7.57 -6.15
C ALA A 237 18.51 -7.84 -4.95
N VAL A 238 18.14 -7.29 -3.81
CA VAL A 238 19.04 -7.17 -2.67
C VAL A 238 19.37 -8.55 -2.13
N ARG A 239 20.65 -8.95 -2.14
CA ARG A 239 21.10 -10.08 -1.35
C ARG A 239 21.11 -9.66 0.12
N SER A 240 20.64 -10.53 1.00
CA SER A 240 20.44 -10.25 2.43
C SER A 240 21.65 -9.63 3.18
N LYS A 241 22.84 -9.73 2.63
CA LYS A 241 24.07 -9.14 3.19
C LYS A 241 24.22 -7.63 2.93
N ASP A 242 23.58 -7.10 1.90
CA ASP A 242 23.81 -5.72 1.45
C ASP A 242 22.84 -4.71 2.09
N LEU A 243 21.70 -5.17 2.61
CA LEU A 243 20.73 -4.28 3.28
C LEU A 243 21.18 -3.77 4.64
N ASN A 244 22.05 -4.49 5.33
CA ASN A 244 22.68 -4.00 6.56
C ASN A 244 23.73 -2.92 6.28
N ALA A 245 24.17 -2.79 5.02
CA ALA A 245 25.17 -1.81 4.58
C ALA A 245 24.55 -0.58 3.87
N ALA A 246 23.27 -0.62 3.48
CA ALA A 246 22.57 0.53 2.94
C ALA A 246 22.32 1.54 4.08
N LYS A 247 23.36 2.31 4.42
CA LYS A 247 23.23 3.49 5.28
C LYS A 247 22.09 4.35 4.74
N CYS A 248 21.14 4.69 5.60
CA CYS A 248 20.12 5.68 5.29
C CYS A 248 20.77 6.88 4.59
N PRO A 249 20.30 7.31 3.41
CA PRO A 249 20.85 8.47 2.72
C PRO A 249 20.60 9.79 3.47
N CYS A 250 19.83 9.76 4.54
CA CYS A 250 19.52 10.95 5.36
C CYS A 250 20.34 10.92 6.67
N PRO A 251 21.25 11.88 6.91
CA PRO A 251 22.02 11.97 8.15
C PRO A 251 21.16 12.10 9.41
N SER A 252 19.97 12.68 9.31
CA SER A 252 19.05 12.88 10.43
C SER A 252 18.29 11.60 10.85
N CYS A 253 18.18 10.59 9.99
CA CYS A 253 17.52 9.32 10.32
C CYS A 253 18.44 8.35 11.07
N CYS A 254 19.77 8.51 10.97
CA CYS A 254 20.76 7.62 11.60
C CYS A 254 21.09 8.00 13.05
N SER A 255 20.67 9.16 13.54
CA SER A 255 21.01 9.63 14.91
C SER A 255 20.06 9.13 16.00
N ALA A 256 18.96 8.45 15.67
CA ALA A 256 18.11 7.78 16.66
C ALA A 256 18.75 6.47 17.12
N SER A 257 19.83 6.59 17.92
CA SER A 257 20.51 5.45 18.52
C SER A 257 19.55 4.65 19.40
N PRO A 258 19.55 3.30 19.34
CA PRO A 258 18.69 2.44 20.16
C PRO A 258 18.96 2.54 21.68
N LYS A 259 19.93 3.35 22.11
CA LYS A 259 20.27 3.57 23.52
C LYS A 259 19.17 4.27 24.33
N LEU A 260 18.23 4.98 23.70
CA LEU A 260 17.16 5.67 24.43
C LEU A 260 16.03 4.75 24.91
N ALA A 261 15.80 3.65 24.22
CA ALA A 261 14.74 2.69 24.59
C ALA A 261 15.12 1.85 25.83
N LEU A 262 16.40 1.60 26.05
CA LEU A 262 16.88 0.82 27.20
C LEU A 262 16.87 1.65 28.50
N SER A 263 17.11 2.97 28.39
CA SER A 263 17.14 3.86 29.56
C SER A 263 15.74 4.09 30.17
N LEU A 264 14.67 4.08 29.36
CA LEU A 264 13.30 4.21 29.88
C LEU A 264 12.80 2.92 30.55
N ALA A 265 13.18 1.76 30.05
CA ALA A 265 12.79 0.48 30.64
C ALA A 265 13.45 0.27 32.03
N VAL A 266 14.70 0.71 32.21
CA VAL A 266 15.40 0.63 33.51
C VAL A 266 14.86 1.64 34.52
N ALA A 267 14.42 2.82 34.08
CA ALA A 267 13.84 3.84 34.97
C ALA A 267 12.46 3.46 35.52
N VAL A 268 11.66 2.71 34.75
CA VAL A 268 10.36 2.23 35.19
C VAL A 268 10.47 1.03 36.14
N ALA A 269 11.41 0.12 35.88
CA ALA A 269 11.65 -1.04 36.76
C ALA A 269 12.23 -0.65 38.13
N GLY A 270 13.04 0.41 38.20
CA GLY A 270 13.67 0.89 39.44
C GLY A 270 12.70 1.58 40.41
N LYS A 271 11.52 2.04 39.95
CA LYS A 271 10.54 2.72 40.82
C LYS A 271 9.53 1.79 41.49
N VAL A 272 9.42 0.55 41.04
CA VAL A 272 8.51 -0.44 41.64
C VAL A 272 9.14 -1.20 42.82
N SER A 273 10.47 -1.25 42.92
CA SER A 273 11.19 -1.99 43.97
C SER A 273 11.41 -1.20 45.29
N ARG A 274 10.97 0.06 45.40
CA ARG A 274 11.14 0.86 46.65
C ARG A 274 9.85 1.15 47.42
N ARG A 275 8.80 0.35 47.19
CA ARG A 275 7.59 0.39 48.08
C ARG A 275 7.24 -1.05 48.45
N ARG A 276 8.06 -1.63 49.29
CA ARG A 276 7.66 -2.67 50.27
C ARG A 276 8.48 -2.51 51.52
#